data_3435356e1c932f43dc71e226fe62fcc5
#
_entry.id   3435356e1c932f43dc71e226fe62fcc5
#
_cell.length_a   1.000
_cell.length_b   1.000
_cell.length_c   1.000
_cell.angle_alpha   90.00
_cell.angle_beta   90.00
_cell.angle_gamma   90.00
#
_symmetry.space_group_name_H-M   'P 1'
#
loop_
_entity.id
_entity.type
_entity.pdbx_description
1 polymer ?
#
loop_
_entity_poly.entity_id
_entity_poly.type
_entity_poly.pdbx_seq_one_letter_code
_entity_poly.pdbx_strand_id
1 'polypeptide(L)'
;MEQLRQKKLFLLDIDGTICKGDGLIDGAGAFLEAIRQRGGQFIFITNNATRGTRDYIRFFRQLGVETGPDQYITAAYATIQYLKEHCAGRLIYGLATDSFLQECRENGIHITTSLQPGIDCVLVSYDNQLNYEKIKDVCRLLTEGEPEYIATNPDLVCPVGFGYLPDCGAICNMIETATGKRPRFIGKPEPAMVEYALQRTGCTPEETLVVGDRLYTDILCGVNAGVDTALVLSGEATLQDAAAFAHPPRFLFPSVKELAEAVVPTRSNAPAMKAVVQTGTAEACAR
;
A
#
# COMPACT_ATOMS: atom_id res chain seq x y z
N MET A 1 9.07 -17.22 -15.53
CA MET A 1 10.13 -16.23 -15.81
C MET A 1 9.83 -15.39 -17.06
N GLU A 2 9.40 -15.96 -18.19
CA GLU A 2 9.05 -15.19 -19.40
C GLU A 2 7.94 -14.16 -19.14
N GLN A 3 6.87 -14.54 -18.45
CA GLN A 3 5.78 -13.63 -18.08
C GLN A 3 6.24 -12.46 -17.19
N LEU A 4 7.20 -12.68 -16.29
CA LEU A 4 7.78 -11.63 -15.47
C LEU A 4 8.54 -10.59 -16.33
N ARG A 5 9.20 -11.04 -17.38
CA ARG A 5 9.91 -10.17 -18.32
C ARG A 5 8.99 -9.34 -19.22
N GLN A 6 7.72 -9.73 -19.35
CA GLN A 6 6.70 -8.99 -20.11
C GLN A 6 6.04 -7.87 -19.28
N LYS A 7 6.28 -7.83 -17.96
CA LYS A 7 5.72 -6.78 -17.10
C LYS A 7 6.29 -5.42 -17.45
N LYS A 8 5.43 -4.43 -17.58
CA LYS A 8 5.77 -3.04 -17.91
C LYS A 8 5.62 -2.10 -16.74
N LEU A 9 4.64 -2.37 -15.85
CA LEU A 9 4.37 -1.59 -14.66
C LEU A 9 4.70 -2.41 -13.40
N PHE A 10 5.50 -1.83 -12.52
CA PHE A 10 5.86 -2.39 -11.23
C PHE A 10 5.29 -1.52 -10.11
N LEU A 11 4.35 -2.05 -9.35
CA LEU A 11 3.79 -1.41 -8.18
C LEU A 11 4.54 -1.90 -6.96
N LEU A 12 5.33 -1.02 -6.37
CA LEU A 12 6.36 -1.39 -5.39
C LEU A 12 5.95 -0.87 -4.00
N ASP A 13 5.80 -1.77 -3.04
CA ASP A 13 5.80 -1.35 -1.65
C ASP A 13 7.16 -0.74 -1.27
N ILE A 14 7.20 0.06 -0.22
CA ILE A 14 8.41 0.79 0.20
C ILE A 14 9.10 0.06 1.36
N ASP A 15 8.41 -0.05 2.51
CA ASP A 15 8.99 -0.48 3.79
C ASP A 15 9.08 -2.02 3.85
N GLY A 16 10.28 -2.57 3.86
CA GLY A 16 10.53 -4.03 3.78
C GLY A 16 10.75 -4.55 2.37
N THR A 17 10.41 -3.78 1.35
CA THR A 17 10.53 -4.13 -0.07
C THR A 17 11.65 -3.39 -0.77
N ILE A 18 11.60 -2.06 -0.80
CA ILE A 18 12.62 -1.19 -1.42
C ILE A 18 13.54 -0.58 -0.37
N CYS A 19 12.98 -0.25 0.81
CA CYS A 19 13.71 0.36 1.92
C CYS A 19 13.60 -0.48 3.17
N LYS A 20 14.61 -0.34 4.05
CA LYS A 20 14.60 -0.83 5.43
C LYS A 20 15.14 0.25 6.35
N GLY A 21 14.26 0.80 7.19
CA GLY A 21 14.57 2.02 7.94
C GLY A 21 14.85 3.19 6.98
N ASP A 22 15.97 3.87 7.17
CA ASP A 22 16.33 5.04 6.38
C ASP A 22 17.26 4.72 5.18
N GLY A 23 17.35 3.45 4.75
CA GLY A 23 18.24 3.02 3.67
C GLY A 23 17.56 2.14 2.62
N LEU A 24 18.16 2.09 1.41
CA LEU A 24 17.75 1.13 0.39
C LEU A 24 18.16 -0.29 0.78
N ILE A 25 17.29 -1.26 0.51
CA ILE A 25 17.62 -2.68 0.53
C ILE A 25 18.65 -2.95 -0.59
N ASP A 26 19.58 -3.88 -0.33
CA ASP A 26 20.60 -4.25 -1.33
C ASP A 26 19.96 -4.64 -2.66
N GLY A 27 20.48 -4.07 -3.75
CA GLY A 27 19.94 -4.27 -5.09
C GLY A 27 18.76 -3.40 -5.48
N ALA A 28 18.08 -2.69 -4.54
CA ALA A 28 16.89 -1.90 -4.86
C ALA A 28 17.14 -0.79 -5.87
N GLY A 29 18.24 -0.02 -5.72
CA GLY A 29 18.61 1.01 -6.70
C GLY A 29 18.86 0.43 -8.10
N ALA A 30 19.56 -0.70 -8.19
CA ALA A 30 19.80 -1.41 -9.44
C ALA A 30 18.50 -1.95 -10.05
N PHE A 31 17.57 -2.43 -9.24
CA PHE A 31 16.24 -2.88 -9.67
C PHE A 31 15.42 -1.75 -10.31
N LEU A 32 15.35 -0.59 -9.66
CA LEU A 32 14.62 0.56 -10.19
C LEU A 32 15.22 1.05 -11.52
N GLU A 33 16.55 1.05 -11.61
CA GLU A 33 17.25 1.41 -12.83
C GLU A 33 17.05 0.36 -13.96
N ALA A 34 17.05 -0.92 -13.62
CA ALA A 34 16.76 -2.01 -14.56
C ALA A 34 15.34 -1.90 -15.15
N ILE A 35 14.35 -1.51 -14.35
CA ILE A 35 13.00 -1.23 -14.85
C ILE A 35 13.01 -0.09 -15.87
N ARG A 36 13.69 1.02 -15.57
CA ARG A 36 13.80 2.18 -16.49
C ARG A 36 14.49 1.82 -17.80
N GLN A 37 15.63 1.12 -17.73
CA GLN A 37 16.45 0.74 -18.91
C GLN A 37 15.70 -0.14 -19.89
N ARG A 38 14.74 -0.93 -19.41
CA ARG A 38 13.89 -1.75 -20.29
C ARG A 38 12.62 -1.04 -20.78
N GLY A 39 12.48 0.27 -20.49
CA GLY A 39 11.30 1.06 -20.85
C GLY A 39 10.08 0.78 -19.98
N GLY A 40 10.25 0.11 -18.83
CA GLY A 40 9.22 -0.11 -17.85
C GLY A 40 8.99 1.10 -16.94
N GLN A 41 7.88 1.08 -16.22
CA GLN A 41 7.50 2.09 -15.25
C GLN A 41 7.42 1.47 -13.86
N PHE A 42 7.67 2.27 -12.82
CA PHE A 42 7.34 1.88 -11.46
C PHE A 42 6.59 2.98 -10.72
N ILE A 43 5.72 2.57 -9.83
CA ILE A 43 4.98 3.42 -8.91
C ILE A 43 5.14 2.81 -7.51
N PHE A 44 5.51 3.62 -6.55
CA PHE A 44 5.50 3.23 -5.14
C PHE A 44 4.07 3.25 -4.61
N ILE A 45 3.63 2.15 -4.01
CA ILE A 45 2.34 2.01 -3.35
C ILE A 45 2.55 1.73 -1.86
N THR A 46 2.14 2.63 -0.98
CA THR A 46 2.38 2.49 0.46
C THR A 46 1.16 2.86 1.30
N ASN A 47 0.90 2.05 2.32
CA ASN A 47 -0.10 2.36 3.35
C ASN A 47 0.39 3.41 4.35
N ASN A 48 1.69 3.66 4.39
CA ASN A 48 2.27 4.64 5.30
C ASN A 48 1.82 6.06 4.93
N ALA A 49 0.90 6.59 5.72
CA ALA A 49 0.35 7.94 5.57
C ALA A 49 1.11 9.01 6.38
N THR A 50 2.25 8.66 7.00
CA THR A 50 3.04 9.61 7.81
C THR A 50 3.85 10.59 6.97
N ARG A 51 4.11 10.25 5.69
CA ARG A 51 4.87 11.06 4.73
C ARG A 51 4.01 11.40 3.52
N GLY A 52 4.00 12.67 3.14
CA GLY A 52 3.41 13.10 1.87
C GLY A 52 4.33 12.77 0.66
N THR A 53 3.80 12.87 -0.56
CA THR A 53 4.54 12.62 -1.80
C THR A 53 5.83 13.45 -1.89
N ARG A 54 5.81 14.72 -1.46
CA ARG A 54 7.00 15.60 -1.46
C ARG A 54 8.10 15.10 -0.53
N ASP A 55 7.72 14.51 0.61
CA ASP A 55 8.67 13.97 1.58
C ASP A 55 9.30 12.67 1.06
N TYR A 56 8.52 11.82 0.39
CA TYR A 56 9.05 10.64 -0.30
C TYR A 56 10.02 11.01 -1.42
N ILE A 57 9.72 12.00 -2.26
CA ILE A 57 10.64 12.47 -3.31
C ILE A 57 11.96 12.94 -2.68
N ARG A 58 11.90 13.70 -1.59
CA ARG A 58 13.10 14.17 -0.88
C ARG A 58 13.89 13.01 -0.29
N PHE A 59 13.20 12.07 0.35
CA PHE A 59 13.79 10.87 0.96
C PHE A 59 14.52 10.03 -0.10
N PHE A 60 13.86 9.66 -1.19
CA PHE A 60 14.48 8.87 -2.26
C PHE A 60 15.64 9.60 -2.95
N ARG A 61 15.56 10.92 -3.11
CA ARG A 61 16.68 11.72 -3.63
C ARG A 61 17.90 11.64 -2.72
N GLN A 62 17.74 11.68 -1.40
CA GLN A 62 18.85 11.50 -0.45
C GLN A 62 19.50 10.11 -0.57
N LEU A 63 18.75 9.11 -1.02
CA LEU A 63 19.23 7.76 -1.28
C LEU A 63 19.77 7.57 -2.71
N GLY A 64 19.87 8.66 -3.49
CA GLY A 64 20.39 8.64 -4.87
C GLY A 64 19.38 8.15 -5.91
N VAL A 65 18.10 8.10 -5.58
CA VAL A 65 17.02 7.70 -6.50
C VAL A 65 16.17 8.91 -6.86
N GLU A 66 16.28 9.37 -8.09
CA GLU A 66 15.43 10.45 -8.60
C GLU A 66 14.03 9.92 -8.94
N THR A 67 13.00 10.61 -8.41
CA THR A 67 11.59 10.27 -8.63
C THR A 67 10.75 11.52 -8.81
N GLY A 68 9.62 11.39 -9.50
CA GLY A 68 8.62 12.45 -9.67
C GLY A 68 7.33 12.15 -8.90
N PRO A 69 6.42 13.13 -8.79
CA PRO A 69 5.16 13.00 -8.04
C PRO A 69 4.26 11.88 -8.58
N ASP A 70 4.30 11.62 -9.87
CA ASP A 70 3.47 10.58 -10.51
C ASP A 70 3.88 9.15 -10.15
N GLN A 71 5.06 8.98 -9.53
CA GLN A 71 5.58 7.69 -9.09
C GLN A 71 5.13 7.29 -7.68
N TYR A 72 4.11 7.96 -7.11
CA TYR A 72 3.60 7.65 -5.78
C TYR A 72 2.09 7.54 -5.78
N ILE A 73 1.59 6.48 -5.16
CA ILE A 73 0.20 6.30 -4.74
C ILE A 73 0.23 5.86 -3.28
N THR A 74 0.04 6.81 -2.38
CA THR A 74 -0.05 6.55 -0.94
C THR A 74 -1.49 6.27 -0.54
N ALA A 75 -1.72 5.67 0.63
CA ALA A 75 -3.07 5.54 1.18
C ALA A 75 -3.77 6.89 1.32
N ALA A 76 -3.03 7.95 1.67
CA ALA A 76 -3.55 9.32 1.70
C ALA A 76 -4.03 9.78 0.32
N TYR A 77 -3.22 9.61 -0.73
CA TYR A 77 -3.63 9.94 -2.11
C TYR A 77 -4.88 9.15 -2.53
N ALA A 78 -4.88 7.83 -2.34
CA ALA A 78 -6.02 6.99 -2.73
C ALA A 78 -7.29 7.39 -1.98
N THR A 79 -7.18 7.72 -0.68
CA THR A 79 -8.30 8.20 0.13
C THR A 79 -8.84 9.53 -0.40
N ILE A 80 -7.98 10.48 -0.76
CA ILE A 80 -8.41 11.76 -1.34
C ILE A 80 -9.15 11.53 -2.67
N GLN A 81 -8.66 10.65 -3.55
CA GLN A 81 -9.37 10.33 -4.79
C GLN A 81 -10.74 9.70 -4.50
N TYR A 82 -10.79 8.72 -3.60
CA TYR A 82 -12.04 8.10 -3.17
C TYR A 82 -13.06 9.14 -2.66
N LEU A 83 -12.60 10.08 -1.79
CA LEU A 83 -13.46 11.12 -1.25
C LEU A 83 -13.98 12.08 -2.35
N LYS A 84 -13.17 12.40 -3.36
CA LYS A 84 -13.60 13.21 -4.52
C LYS A 84 -14.66 12.49 -5.35
N GLU A 85 -14.54 11.19 -5.54
CA GLU A 85 -15.44 10.39 -6.36
C GLU A 85 -16.75 10.06 -5.64
N HIS A 86 -16.70 9.76 -4.34
CA HIS A 86 -17.83 9.18 -3.61
C HIS A 86 -18.42 10.11 -2.53
N CYS A 87 -17.66 11.12 -2.07
CA CYS A 87 -18.07 12.02 -1.00
C CYS A 87 -18.08 13.50 -1.43
N ALA A 88 -18.20 13.76 -2.73
CA ALA A 88 -18.19 15.13 -3.25
C ALA A 88 -19.29 15.98 -2.62
N GLY A 89 -18.91 17.16 -2.08
CA GLY A 89 -19.82 18.10 -1.42
C GLY A 89 -20.27 17.74 -0.01
N ARG A 90 -19.90 16.58 0.51
CA ARG A 90 -20.19 16.16 1.88
C ARG A 90 -19.28 16.85 2.87
N LEU A 91 -19.79 17.06 4.09
CA LEU A 91 -18.98 17.54 5.21
C LEU A 91 -18.41 16.33 5.97
N ILE A 92 -17.09 16.26 6.04
CA ILE A 92 -16.36 15.13 6.61
C ILE A 92 -15.76 15.53 7.96
N TYR A 93 -15.96 14.71 8.99
CA TYR A 93 -15.16 14.82 10.22
C TYR A 93 -13.86 14.04 10.05
N GLY A 94 -12.72 14.68 10.28
CA GLY A 94 -11.40 14.06 10.11
C GLY A 94 -10.68 13.84 11.44
N LEU A 95 -10.39 12.57 11.76
CA LEU A 95 -9.42 12.14 12.77
C LEU A 95 -8.13 11.76 12.04
N ALA A 96 -7.21 12.69 11.96
CA ALA A 96 -5.95 12.56 11.25
C ALA A 96 -4.94 13.61 11.70
N THR A 97 -3.71 13.54 11.15
CA THR A 97 -2.71 14.61 11.35
C THR A 97 -3.12 15.91 10.67
N ASP A 98 -2.69 17.05 11.23
CA ASP A 98 -2.95 18.36 10.63
C ASP A 98 -2.44 18.45 9.18
N SER A 99 -1.32 17.82 8.87
CA SER A 99 -0.74 17.77 7.52
C SER A 99 -1.68 17.09 6.53
N PHE A 100 -2.23 15.92 6.87
CA PHE A 100 -3.15 15.22 6.00
C PHE A 100 -4.51 15.94 5.87
N LEU A 101 -5.01 16.50 6.94
CA LEU A 101 -6.22 17.34 6.91
C LEU A 101 -6.05 18.56 6.01
N GLN A 102 -4.87 19.16 6.03
CA GLN A 102 -4.54 20.29 5.13
C GLN A 102 -4.47 19.84 3.67
N GLU A 103 -3.85 18.70 3.38
CA GLU A 103 -3.82 18.11 2.05
C GLU A 103 -5.24 17.81 1.52
N CYS A 104 -6.13 17.30 2.37
CA CYS A 104 -7.55 17.11 2.02
C CYS A 104 -8.20 18.45 1.61
N ARG A 105 -8.02 19.53 2.38
CA ARG A 105 -8.58 20.85 2.07
C ARG A 105 -8.02 21.43 0.77
N GLU A 106 -6.72 21.33 0.55
CA GLU A 106 -6.05 21.75 -0.69
C GLU A 106 -6.56 21.01 -1.93
N ASN A 107 -7.05 19.78 -1.73
CA ASN A 107 -7.69 18.97 -2.75
C ASN A 107 -9.21 19.18 -2.88
N GLY A 108 -9.79 20.18 -2.19
CA GLY A 108 -11.19 20.54 -2.27
C GLY A 108 -12.13 19.67 -1.44
N ILE A 109 -11.60 18.88 -0.50
CA ILE A 109 -12.41 18.09 0.43
C ILE A 109 -12.90 18.98 1.58
N HIS A 110 -14.20 18.98 1.83
CA HIS A 110 -14.81 19.71 2.94
C HIS A 110 -14.62 18.95 4.25
N ILE A 111 -13.51 19.19 4.93
CA ILE A 111 -13.14 18.45 6.15
C ILE A 111 -13.01 19.36 7.37
N THR A 112 -13.59 18.94 8.48
CA THR A 112 -13.58 19.62 9.79
C THR A 112 -13.03 18.71 10.88
N THR A 113 -12.57 19.31 11.97
CA THR A 113 -12.18 18.61 13.21
C THR A 113 -13.09 19.00 14.38
N SER A 114 -14.18 19.71 14.11
CA SER A 114 -15.13 20.16 15.13
C SER A 114 -16.50 19.57 14.86
N LEU A 115 -17.18 19.11 15.90
CA LEU A 115 -18.57 18.67 15.80
C LEU A 115 -19.47 19.82 15.38
N GLN A 116 -20.25 19.58 14.32
CA GLN A 116 -21.25 20.53 13.83
C GLN A 116 -22.32 19.80 13.03
N PRO A 117 -23.50 20.39 12.82
CA PRO A 117 -24.55 19.78 12.00
C PRO A 117 -24.10 19.56 10.55
N GLY A 118 -24.59 18.50 9.94
CA GLY A 118 -24.34 18.19 8.53
C GLY A 118 -23.10 17.32 8.28
N ILE A 119 -22.42 16.83 9.31
CA ILE A 119 -21.40 15.80 9.16
C ILE A 119 -22.09 14.48 8.79
N ASP A 120 -21.79 13.97 7.61
CA ASP A 120 -22.36 12.72 7.07
C ASP A 120 -21.29 11.72 6.60
N CYS A 121 -20.01 12.03 6.88
CA CYS A 121 -18.87 11.14 6.69
C CYS A 121 -17.82 11.33 7.80
N VAL A 122 -17.22 10.23 8.24
CA VAL A 122 -16.12 10.20 9.21
C VAL A 122 -14.90 9.57 8.52
N LEU A 123 -13.78 10.28 8.53
CA LEU A 123 -12.49 9.80 8.04
C LEU A 123 -11.53 9.60 9.23
N VAL A 124 -10.97 8.39 9.32
CA VAL A 124 -9.90 8.07 10.28
C VAL A 124 -8.63 7.71 9.52
N SER A 125 -7.51 8.24 9.99
CA SER A 125 -6.17 7.95 9.47
C SER A 125 -5.19 7.73 10.61
N TYR A 126 -3.95 7.33 10.29
CA TYR A 126 -2.86 7.43 11.25
C TYR A 126 -2.78 8.85 11.79
N ASP A 127 -2.68 8.97 13.11
CA ASP A 127 -2.63 10.28 13.77
C ASP A 127 -1.67 10.27 14.94
N ASN A 128 -0.46 10.81 14.74
CA ASN A 128 0.52 11.00 15.80
C ASN A 128 0.21 12.20 16.72
N GLN A 129 -0.88 12.91 16.43
CA GLN A 129 -1.44 14.00 17.24
C GLN A 129 -2.74 13.55 17.93
N LEU A 130 -3.00 12.23 17.99
CA LEU A 130 -4.19 11.62 18.56
C LEU A 130 -4.39 12.05 20.01
N ASN A 131 -5.60 12.46 20.34
CA ASN A 131 -6.03 12.75 21.69
C ASN A 131 -7.44 12.19 21.95
N TYR A 132 -7.84 12.15 23.22
CA TYR A 132 -9.10 11.52 23.61
C TYR A 132 -10.34 12.24 23.06
N GLU A 133 -10.28 13.57 22.87
CA GLU A 133 -11.41 14.34 22.32
C GLU A 133 -11.73 13.92 20.89
N LYS A 134 -10.69 13.74 20.03
CA LYS A 134 -10.89 13.25 18.67
C LYS A 134 -11.58 11.89 18.64
N ILE A 135 -11.18 10.97 19.54
CA ILE A 135 -11.81 9.63 19.65
C ILE A 135 -13.26 9.75 20.09
N LYS A 136 -13.52 10.55 21.13
CA LYS A 136 -14.85 10.80 21.67
C LYS A 136 -15.80 11.34 20.60
N ASP A 137 -15.33 12.30 19.81
CA ASP A 137 -16.12 12.92 18.75
C ASP A 137 -16.49 11.90 17.66
N VAL A 138 -15.52 11.06 17.21
CA VAL A 138 -15.80 9.97 16.25
C VAL A 138 -16.78 8.96 16.83
N CYS A 139 -16.58 8.50 18.07
CA CYS A 139 -17.49 7.57 18.71
C CYS A 139 -18.91 8.15 18.82
N ARG A 140 -19.03 9.44 19.14
CA ARG A 140 -20.32 10.13 19.21
C ARG A 140 -21.01 10.16 17.84
N LEU A 141 -20.30 10.58 16.78
CA LEU A 141 -20.84 10.63 15.42
C LEU A 141 -21.34 9.27 14.94
N LEU A 142 -20.56 8.20 15.21
CA LEU A 142 -20.90 6.84 14.82
C LEU A 142 -22.03 6.20 15.66
N THR A 143 -22.27 6.70 16.87
CA THR A 143 -23.32 6.21 17.78
C THR A 143 -24.63 6.95 17.60
N GLU A 144 -24.58 8.28 17.45
CA GLU A 144 -25.78 9.13 17.34
C GLU A 144 -26.30 9.21 15.89
N GLY A 145 -25.50 8.81 14.89
CA GLY A 145 -25.83 8.87 13.46
C GLY A 145 -25.39 7.63 12.70
N GLU A 146 -25.57 7.69 11.37
CA GLU A 146 -25.10 6.67 10.42
C GLU A 146 -24.24 7.32 9.32
N PRO A 147 -23.14 8.06 9.70
CA PRO A 147 -22.26 8.62 8.70
C PRO A 147 -21.52 7.51 7.96
N GLU A 148 -21.13 7.75 6.71
CA GLU A 148 -20.17 6.88 6.05
C GLU A 148 -18.86 6.86 6.85
N TYR A 149 -18.35 5.67 7.19
CA TYR A 149 -17.14 5.52 7.99
C TYR A 149 -15.99 4.97 7.14
N ILE A 150 -14.99 5.80 6.90
CA ILE A 150 -13.84 5.53 6.02
C ILE A 150 -12.55 5.59 6.85
N ALA A 151 -11.59 4.74 6.50
CA ALA A 151 -10.23 4.79 7.05
C ALA A 151 -9.18 4.61 5.96
N THR A 152 -8.01 5.22 6.16
CA THR A 152 -6.93 5.19 5.14
C THR A 152 -6.35 3.82 4.92
N ASN A 153 -6.11 3.03 5.98
CA ASN A 153 -5.46 1.73 5.90
C ASN A 153 -5.75 0.85 7.12
N PRO A 154 -5.70 -0.48 6.98
CA PRO A 154 -6.00 -1.42 8.07
C PRO A 154 -4.78 -1.77 8.94
N ASP A 155 -3.60 -1.23 8.66
CA ASP A 155 -2.39 -1.61 9.39
C ASP A 155 -2.52 -1.33 10.89
N LEU A 156 -2.19 -2.33 11.70
CA LEU A 156 -2.29 -2.24 13.16
C LEU A 156 -1.10 -1.52 13.78
N VAL A 157 0.06 -1.62 13.12
CA VAL A 157 1.32 -1.09 13.63
C VAL A 157 2.14 -0.43 12.54
N CYS A 158 2.80 0.68 12.90
CA CYS A 158 3.79 1.37 12.10
C CYS A 158 5.19 1.06 12.69
N PRO A 159 6.14 0.53 11.90
CA PRO A 159 7.50 0.27 12.38
C PRO A 159 8.25 1.59 12.60
N VAL A 160 8.97 1.66 13.72
CA VAL A 160 9.85 2.78 14.10
C VAL A 160 11.16 2.25 14.66
N GLY A 161 12.16 3.10 14.84
CA GLY A 161 13.51 2.67 15.26
C GLY A 161 13.61 1.89 16.58
N PHE A 162 12.66 2.05 17.49
CA PHE A 162 12.62 1.31 18.77
C PHE A 162 11.59 0.15 18.80
N GLY A 163 10.88 -0.13 17.70
CA GLY A 163 9.84 -1.15 17.63
C GLY A 163 8.64 -0.72 16.80
N TYR A 164 7.46 -0.66 17.41
CA TYR A 164 6.20 -0.36 16.71
C TYR A 164 5.38 0.70 17.43
N LEU A 165 4.64 1.50 16.66
CA LEU A 165 3.57 2.39 17.15
C LEU A 165 2.22 1.92 16.63
N PRO A 166 1.09 2.19 17.35
CA PRO A 166 -0.25 1.96 16.82
C PRO A 166 -0.48 2.74 15.52
N ASP A 167 -0.98 2.06 14.49
CA ASP A 167 -1.34 2.67 13.20
C ASP A 167 -2.87 2.85 13.08
N CYS A 168 -3.35 3.27 11.92
CA CYS A 168 -4.75 3.57 11.63
C CYS A 168 -5.69 2.41 12.00
N GLY A 169 -5.34 1.17 11.67
CA GLY A 169 -6.14 0.00 12.03
C GLY A 169 -6.29 -0.19 13.53
N ALA A 170 -5.25 0.10 14.34
CA ALA A 170 -5.35 0.05 15.80
C ALA A 170 -6.28 1.13 16.34
N ILE A 171 -6.24 2.34 15.77
CA ILE A 171 -7.19 3.42 16.11
C ILE A 171 -8.62 2.99 15.77
N CYS A 172 -8.83 2.41 14.59
CA CYS A 172 -10.13 1.89 14.17
C CYS A 172 -10.64 0.77 15.08
N ASN A 173 -9.79 -0.16 15.53
CA ASN A 173 -10.16 -1.22 16.46
C ASN A 173 -10.61 -0.67 17.82
N MET A 174 -9.96 0.39 18.31
CA MET A 174 -10.36 1.06 19.54
C MET A 174 -11.77 1.69 19.39
N ILE A 175 -12.05 2.34 18.27
CA ILE A 175 -13.34 2.93 17.93
C ILE A 175 -14.41 1.84 17.75
N GLU A 176 -14.08 0.75 17.06
CA GLU A 176 -14.96 -0.41 16.88
C GLU A 176 -15.36 -1.04 18.22
N THR A 177 -14.39 -1.20 19.13
CA THR A 177 -14.67 -1.73 20.50
C THR A 177 -15.70 -0.90 21.23
N ALA A 178 -15.71 0.43 21.03
CA ALA A 178 -16.64 1.34 21.69
C ALA A 178 -18.00 1.45 20.97
N THR A 179 -18.04 1.33 19.64
CA THR A 179 -19.22 1.66 18.82
C THR A 179 -19.83 0.46 18.09
N GLY A 180 -19.09 -0.65 17.95
CA GLY A 180 -19.46 -1.79 17.10
C GLY A 180 -19.39 -1.49 15.59
N LYS A 181 -18.90 -0.31 15.19
CA LYS A 181 -18.84 0.12 13.78
C LYS A 181 -17.43 -0.08 13.21
N ARG A 182 -17.36 -0.60 11.98
CA ARG A 182 -16.11 -0.77 11.22
C ARG A 182 -16.04 0.19 10.07
N PRO A 183 -14.85 0.75 9.75
CA PRO A 183 -14.66 1.56 8.56
C PRO A 183 -14.58 0.72 7.29
N ARG A 184 -14.81 1.38 6.16
CA ARG A 184 -14.29 0.96 4.87
C ARG A 184 -12.85 1.44 4.77
N PHE A 185 -11.91 0.52 4.63
CA PHE A 185 -10.51 0.85 4.35
C PHE A 185 -10.31 1.13 2.86
N ILE A 186 -9.37 2.06 2.53
CA ILE A 186 -9.09 2.46 1.14
C ILE A 186 -7.72 1.96 0.68
N GLY A 187 -6.72 1.95 1.56
CA GLY A 187 -5.37 1.43 1.28
C GLY A 187 -5.33 -0.09 1.11
N LYS A 188 -4.15 -0.62 0.80
CA LYS A 188 -3.93 -2.08 0.72
C LYS A 188 -4.51 -2.81 1.94
N PRO A 189 -5.23 -3.91 1.81
CA PRO A 189 -5.33 -4.78 0.64
C PRO A 189 -6.43 -4.42 -0.37
N GLU A 190 -7.11 -3.30 -0.23
CA GLU A 190 -8.12 -2.88 -1.19
C GLU A 190 -7.48 -2.57 -2.57
N PRO A 191 -8.18 -2.85 -3.69
CA PRO A 191 -7.60 -2.74 -5.04
C PRO A 191 -7.41 -1.29 -5.52
N ALA A 192 -8.00 -0.31 -4.86
CA ALA A 192 -8.07 1.08 -5.33
C ALA A 192 -6.70 1.67 -5.72
N MET A 193 -5.64 1.39 -4.95
CA MET A 193 -4.31 1.91 -5.26
C MET A 193 -3.75 1.33 -6.57
N VAL A 194 -4.02 0.06 -6.86
CA VAL A 194 -3.65 -0.60 -8.12
C VAL A 194 -4.48 -0.04 -9.26
N GLU A 195 -5.80 0.12 -9.07
CA GLU A 195 -6.71 0.67 -10.07
C GLU A 195 -6.30 2.10 -10.47
N TYR A 196 -5.98 2.96 -9.51
CA TYR A 196 -5.45 4.31 -9.79
C TYR A 196 -4.11 4.27 -10.53
N ALA A 197 -3.24 3.30 -10.25
CA ALA A 197 -1.99 3.13 -10.98
C ALA A 197 -2.23 2.70 -12.45
N LEU A 198 -3.15 1.78 -12.68
CA LEU A 198 -3.54 1.34 -14.02
C LEU A 198 -4.14 2.50 -14.83
N GLN A 199 -5.06 3.27 -14.23
CA GLN A 199 -5.65 4.45 -14.87
C GLN A 199 -4.58 5.50 -15.22
N ARG A 200 -3.63 5.76 -14.30
CA ARG A 200 -2.56 6.75 -14.48
C ARG A 200 -1.59 6.37 -15.60
N THR A 201 -1.27 5.09 -15.73
CA THR A 201 -0.23 4.61 -16.65
C THR A 201 -0.77 4.10 -17.98
N GLY A 202 -2.05 3.75 -18.04
CA GLY A 202 -2.66 3.07 -19.19
C GLY A 202 -2.20 1.62 -19.37
N CYS A 203 -1.47 1.04 -18.39
CA CYS A 203 -1.08 -0.36 -18.43
C CYS A 203 -2.25 -1.28 -18.10
N THR A 204 -2.21 -2.51 -18.64
CA THR A 204 -3.21 -3.54 -18.33
C THR A 204 -2.83 -4.34 -17.08
N PRO A 205 -3.78 -5.07 -16.47
CA PRO A 205 -3.49 -5.96 -15.36
C PRO A 205 -2.39 -7.00 -15.69
N GLU A 206 -2.39 -7.55 -16.91
CA GLU A 206 -1.41 -8.55 -17.37
C GLU A 206 0.00 -7.96 -17.48
N GLU A 207 0.12 -6.68 -17.76
CA GLU A 207 1.38 -5.95 -17.88
C GLU A 207 1.90 -5.46 -16.51
N THR A 208 1.11 -5.64 -15.45
CA THR A 208 1.39 -5.11 -14.11
C THR A 208 1.85 -6.19 -13.14
N LEU A 209 2.73 -5.81 -12.22
CA LEU A 209 3.21 -6.63 -11.12
C LEU A 209 3.20 -5.82 -9.82
N VAL A 210 2.50 -6.33 -8.80
CA VAL A 210 2.65 -5.82 -7.43
C VAL A 210 3.81 -6.54 -6.77
N VAL A 211 4.72 -5.80 -6.15
CA VAL A 211 5.86 -6.31 -5.40
C VAL A 211 5.78 -5.82 -3.96
N GLY A 212 5.79 -6.72 -3.01
CA GLY A 212 5.71 -6.38 -1.59
C GLY A 212 6.25 -7.48 -0.69
N ASP A 213 6.38 -7.20 0.58
CA ASP A 213 6.87 -8.12 1.61
C ASP A 213 5.77 -8.64 2.54
N ARG A 214 4.54 -8.09 2.44
CA ARG A 214 3.41 -8.49 3.28
C ARG A 214 2.33 -9.21 2.49
N LEU A 215 1.95 -10.40 2.97
CA LEU A 215 0.93 -11.22 2.33
C LEU A 215 -0.46 -10.60 2.40
N TYR A 216 -0.83 -10.10 3.59
CA TYR A 216 -2.19 -9.62 3.90
C TYR A 216 -2.47 -8.19 3.40
N THR A 217 -1.48 -7.44 2.95
CA THR A 217 -1.64 -6.12 2.32
C THR A 217 -1.21 -6.15 0.87
N ASP A 218 0.09 -6.33 0.58
CA ASP A 218 0.64 -6.18 -0.77
C ASP A 218 0.16 -7.27 -1.72
N ILE A 219 0.37 -8.52 -1.32
CA ILE A 219 -0.01 -9.66 -2.16
C ILE A 219 -1.52 -9.71 -2.33
N LEU A 220 -2.26 -9.53 -1.23
CA LEU A 220 -3.72 -9.54 -1.29
C LEU A 220 -4.27 -8.37 -2.12
N CYS A 221 -3.64 -7.18 -2.07
CA CYS A 221 -4.00 -6.04 -2.92
C CYS A 221 -3.87 -6.38 -4.41
N GLY A 222 -2.76 -7.00 -4.82
CA GLY A 222 -2.58 -7.46 -6.19
C GLY A 222 -3.61 -8.52 -6.60
N VAL A 223 -3.89 -9.48 -5.74
CA VAL A 223 -4.92 -10.52 -5.96
C VAL A 223 -6.30 -9.86 -6.13
N ASN A 224 -6.68 -8.95 -5.24
CA ASN A 224 -7.97 -8.27 -5.27
C ASN A 224 -8.14 -7.40 -6.53
N ALA A 225 -7.03 -6.85 -7.05
CA ALA A 225 -7.01 -6.09 -8.30
C ALA A 225 -6.85 -6.94 -9.58
N GLY A 226 -6.70 -8.26 -9.45
CA GLY A 226 -6.53 -9.17 -10.59
C GLY A 226 -5.18 -9.03 -11.30
N VAL A 227 -4.13 -8.58 -10.60
CA VAL A 227 -2.77 -8.44 -11.16
C VAL A 227 -1.82 -9.48 -10.56
N ASP A 228 -0.74 -9.79 -11.29
CA ASP A 228 0.28 -10.68 -10.78
C ASP A 228 1.02 -10.07 -9.59
N THR A 229 1.48 -10.95 -8.66
CA THR A 229 2.16 -10.55 -7.44
C THR A 229 3.52 -11.22 -7.28
N ALA A 230 4.47 -10.51 -6.71
CA ALA A 230 5.77 -11.01 -6.30
C ALA A 230 6.00 -10.70 -4.81
N LEU A 231 6.14 -11.75 -4.00
CA LEU A 231 6.55 -11.61 -2.61
C LEU A 231 8.07 -11.55 -2.52
N VAL A 232 8.59 -10.58 -1.76
CA VAL A 232 9.99 -10.53 -1.35
C VAL A 232 10.11 -10.83 0.14
N LEU A 233 11.15 -11.58 0.52
CA LEU A 233 11.37 -12.02 1.90
C LEU A 233 12.34 -11.11 2.66
N SER A 234 12.55 -9.89 2.17
CA SER A 234 13.41 -8.88 2.80
C SER A 234 12.78 -8.15 3.98
N GLY A 235 11.45 -8.26 4.12
CA GLY A 235 10.64 -7.59 5.15
C GLY A 235 9.99 -8.55 6.14
N GLU A 236 8.64 -8.56 6.17
CA GLU A 236 7.85 -9.22 7.22
C GLU A 236 7.60 -10.72 6.96
N ALA A 237 7.18 -11.10 5.75
CA ALA A 237 6.75 -12.46 5.48
C ALA A 237 7.92 -13.45 5.41
N THR A 238 7.65 -14.68 5.88
CA THR A 238 8.56 -15.82 5.77
C THR A 238 8.10 -16.81 4.67
N LEU A 239 8.98 -17.75 4.30
CA LEU A 239 8.61 -18.85 3.41
C LEU A 239 7.45 -19.70 3.97
N GLN A 240 7.39 -19.84 5.28
CA GLN A 240 6.33 -20.62 5.95
C GLN A 240 4.98 -19.89 5.83
N ASP A 241 4.97 -18.57 6.04
CA ASP A 241 3.77 -17.75 5.88
C ASP A 241 3.27 -17.79 4.44
N ALA A 242 4.17 -17.69 3.46
CA ALA A 242 3.83 -17.77 2.04
C ALA A 242 3.22 -19.12 1.65
N ALA A 243 3.72 -20.23 2.22
CA ALA A 243 3.21 -21.57 1.98
C ALA A 243 1.83 -21.82 2.61
N ALA A 244 1.52 -21.13 3.72
CA ALA A 244 0.25 -21.24 4.44
C ALA A 244 -0.82 -20.26 3.94
N PHE A 245 -0.44 -19.28 3.13
CA PHE A 245 -1.35 -18.22 2.69
C PHE A 245 -2.35 -18.72 1.65
N ALA A 246 -3.63 -18.39 1.82
CA ALA A 246 -4.72 -18.86 0.95
C ALA A 246 -4.60 -18.38 -0.51
N HIS A 247 -3.91 -17.26 -0.72
CA HIS A 247 -3.69 -16.64 -2.04
C HIS A 247 -2.18 -16.54 -2.33
N PRO A 248 -1.51 -17.66 -2.71
CA PRO A 248 -0.07 -17.68 -2.88
C PRO A 248 0.39 -16.65 -3.93
N PRO A 249 1.49 -15.94 -3.68
CA PRO A 249 2.06 -15.01 -4.66
C PRO A 249 2.47 -15.78 -5.91
N ARG A 250 2.31 -15.16 -7.09
CA ARG A 250 2.74 -15.78 -8.35
C ARG A 250 4.23 -15.99 -8.42
N PHE A 251 5.00 -15.05 -7.84
CA PHE A 251 6.46 -15.10 -7.78
C PHE A 251 6.91 -14.88 -6.34
N LEU A 252 8.05 -15.52 -6.00
CA LEU A 252 8.66 -15.40 -4.69
C LEU A 252 10.18 -15.26 -4.85
N PHE A 253 10.74 -14.25 -4.18
CA PHE A 253 12.17 -13.93 -4.24
C PHE A 253 12.71 -13.63 -2.84
N PRO A 254 14.01 -13.89 -2.58
CA PRO A 254 14.65 -13.46 -1.35
C PRO A 254 14.56 -11.94 -1.14
N SER A 255 14.80 -11.17 -2.20
CA SER A 255 14.70 -9.71 -2.21
C SER A 255 14.47 -9.14 -3.62
N VAL A 256 14.38 -7.84 -3.74
CA VAL A 256 14.32 -7.15 -5.04
C VAL A 256 15.60 -7.30 -5.86
N LYS A 257 16.71 -7.71 -5.26
CA LYS A 257 17.97 -8.00 -5.97
C LYS A 257 17.82 -9.19 -6.91
N GLU A 258 17.29 -10.30 -6.41
CA GLU A 258 17.05 -11.51 -7.21
C GLU A 258 15.90 -11.28 -8.21
N LEU A 259 14.93 -10.46 -7.84
CA LEU A 259 13.87 -10.03 -8.76
C LEU A 259 14.48 -9.23 -9.93
N ALA A 260 15.44 -8.32 -9.68
CA ALA A 260 16.13 -7.57 -10.72
C ALA A 260 16.84 -8.48 -11.73
N GLU A 261 17.55 -9.50 -11.24
CA GLU A 261 18.21 -10.50 -12.09
C GLU A 261 17.23 -11.27 -12.97
N ALA A 262 16.02 -11.50 -12.45
CA ALA A 262 14.98 -12.24 -13.14
C ALA A 262 14.27 -11.41 -14.23
N VAL A 263 14.13 -10.11 -14.07
CA VAL A 263 13.47 -9.21 -15.03
C VAL A 263 14.42 -8.74 -16.14
N VAL A 264 15.73 -8.71 -15.90
CA VAL A 264 16.72 -8.36 -16.93
C VAL A 264 17.02 -9.60 -17.80
N PRO A 265 16.97 -9.52 -19.14
CA PRO A 265 17.40 -10.63 -19.98
C PRO A 265 18.89 -10.91 -19.74
N THR A 266 19.23 -12.07 -19.22
CA THR A 266 20.62 -12.50 -19.11
C THR A 266 21.23 -12.54 -20.53
N ARG A 267 22.24 -11.71 -20.79
CA ARG A 267 23.21 -12.01 -21.86
C ARG A 267 23.79 -13.38 -21.49
N SER A 268 23.61 -14.35 -22.38
CA SER A 268 23.96 -15.76 -22.18
C SER A 268 25.35 -15.92 -21.55
N ASN A 269 25.41 -16.51 -20.36
CA ASN A 269 26.38 -17.45 -19.80
C ASN A 269 26.44 -17.31 -18.26
N ALA A 270 25.50 -17.93 -17.56
CA ALA A 270 25.71 -18.40 -16.18
C ALA A 270 24.68 -19.50 -15.86
N PRO A 271 25.02 -20.51 -15.07
CA PRO A 271 24.15 -21.67 -14.82
C PRO A 271 22.89 -21.25 -14.04
N ALA A 272 21.76 -21.77 -14.48
CA ALA A 272 20.45 -21.51 -13.93
C ALA A 272 20.36 -21.81 -12.41
N MET A 273 20.18 -20.80 -11.58
CA MET A 273 19.66 -20.97 -10.23
C MET A 273 18.20 -21.43 -10.32
N LYS A 274 17.88 -22.55 -9.66
CA LYS A 274 16.54 -23.11 -9.63
C LYS A 274 15.59 -22.18 -8.89
N ALA A 275 14.69 -21.52 -9.63
CA ALA A 275 13.52 -20.88 -9.04
C ALA A 275 12.61 -21.98 -8.46
N VAL A 276 12.19 -21.85 -7.22
CA VAL A 276 11.18 -22.73 -6.63
C VAL A 276 9.83 -22.28 -7.18
N VAL A 277 9.44 -22.86 -8.32
CA VAL A 277 8.09 -22.72 -8.85
C VAL A 277 7.25 -23.79 -8.21
N GLN A 278 6.37 -23.43 -7.28
CA GLN A 278 5.30 -24.33 -6.83
C GLN A 278 4.12 -24.22 -7.79
N THR A 279 4.02 -25.14 -8.74
CA THR A 279 2.77 -25.42 -9.44
C THR A 279 1.95 -26.36 -8.58
N GLY A 280 1.01 -25.82 -7.81
CA GLY A 280 -0.01 -26.63 -7.14
C GLY A 280 -1.09 -27.03 -8.14
N THR A 281 -0.96 -28.18 -8.78
CA THR A 281 -2.10 -28.88 -9.38
C THR A 281 -2.86 -29.60 -8.27
N ALA A 282 -4.06 -29.13 -7.96
CA ALA A 282 -5.00 -29.86 -7.12
C ALA A 282 -5.49 -31.08 -7.91
N GLU A 283 -4.90 -32.26 -7.70
CA GLU A 283 -5.54 -33.50 -8.04
C GLU A 283 -6.55 -33.85 -6.95
N ALA A 284 -7.81 -33.87 -7.35
CA ALA A 284 -8.91 -34.37 -6.57
C ALA A 284 -8.67 -35.85 -6.25
N CYS A 285 -8.54 -36.19 -4.98
CA CYS A 285 -8.58 -37.56 -4.50
C CYS A 285 -10.04 -37.94 -4.23
N ALA A 286 -10.65 -38.65 -5.19
CA ALA A 286 -11.86 -39.40 -4.98
C ALA A 286 -11.45 -40.80 -4.49
N ARG A 287 -11.75 -41.11 -3.21
CA ARG A 287 -12.23 -42.42 -2.72
C ARG A 287 -12.59 -42.34 -1.24
#